data_ddee5d1423aaf6e4a554215ac226e273
#
_entry.id   ddee5d1423aaf6e4a554215ac226e273
#
_cell.length_a   1.000
_cell.length_b   1.000
_cell.length_c   1.000
_cell.angle_alpha   90.00
_cell.angle_beta   90.00
_cell.angle_gamma   90.00
#
_symmetry.space_group_name_H-M   'P 1'
#
loop_
_entity.id
_entity.type
_entity.pdbx_description
1 polymer ?
#
loop_
_entity_poly.entity_id
_entity_poly.type
_entity_poly.pdbx_seq_one_letter_code
_entity_poly.pdbx_strand_id
1 'polypeptide(L)'
;MAINVTDATVKSLQALVHDAFEVNSTLDRVKTVMTTTLVYPIFGNLVHMLAHKYSLDMGDGIGDLLEDYNEPVDYGNIPNHTEDYNTIQDAIDKVYNMVLTYQNELNEATKIALDNMDIHIYQGLLDIIEKHNMYVKQVILWKDITDRYGDKPNLDVHSAKYDILGLGE
;
A
#
# COMPACT_ATOMS: atom_id res chain seq x y z
N MET A 1 30.97 9.47 14.33
CA MET A 1 31.17 8.68 13.10
C MET A 1 29.83 8.60 12.39
N ALA A 2 29.67 9.21 11.23
CA ALA A 2 28.42 9.08 10.47
C ALA A 2 28.30 7.61 10.04
N ILE A 3 27.19 6.97 10.35
CA ILE A 3 26.88 5.64 9.82
C ILE A 3 26.48 5.86 8.36
N ASN A 4 27.32 5.44 7.44
CA ASN A 4 27.01 5.55 6.02
C ASN A 4 26.15 4.37 5.59
N VAL A 5 24.99 4.68 5.00
CA VAL A 5 24.14 3.71 4.31
C VAL A 5 24.63 3.59 2.88
N THR A 6 24.60 2.39 2.31
CA THR A 6 25.02 2.19 0.92
C THR A 6 24.05 2.83 -0.07
N ASP A 7 24.58 3.29 -1.21
CA ASP A 7 23.77 3.93 -2.27
C ASP A 7 22.64 2.99 -2.78
N ALA A 8 22.91 1.71 -2.88
CA ALA A 8 21.91 0.73 -3.30
C ALA A 8 20.71 0.66 -2.34
N THR A 9 20.99 0.68 -1.03
CA THR A 9 19.95 0.71 -0.01
C THR A 9 19.18 2.02 -0.06
N VAL A 10 19.86 3.18 -0.16
CA VAL A 10 19.22 4.49 -0.28
C VAL A 10 18.28 4.53 -1.49
N LYS A 11 18.73 4.07 -2.65
CA LYS A 11 17.89 4.03 -3.86
C LYS A 11 16.64 3.16 -3.68
N SER A 12 16.78 2.01 -3.04
CA SER A 12 15.63 1.12 -2.80
C SER A 12 14.62 1.76 -1.86
N LEU A 13 15.06 2.48 -0.82
CA LEU A 13 14.17 3.21 0.08
C LEU A 13 13.47 4.38 -0.61
N GLN A 14 14.20 5.16 -1.43
CA GLN A 14 13.61 6.24 -2.22
C GLN A 14 12.51 5.73 -3.15
N ALA A 15 12.75 4.60 -3.82
CA ALA A 15 11.75 3.95 -4.67
C ALA A 15 10.51 3.52 -3.86
N LEU A 16 10.69 2.96 -2.68
CA LEU A 16 9.57 2.55 -1.80
C LEU A 16 8.73 3.74 -1.34
N VAL A 17 9.35 4.89 -1.03
CA VAL A 17 8.61 6.11 -0.67
C VAL A 17 7.76 6.56 -1.85
N HIS A 18 8.36 6.70 -3.03
CA HIS A 18 7.64 7.07 -4.25
C HIS A 18 6.47 6.12 -4.53
N ASP A 19 6.71 4.82 -4.47
CA ASP A 19 5.71 3.80 -4.80
C ASP A 19 4.59 3.75 -3.75
N ALA A 20 4.88 4.07 -2.48
CA ALA A 20 3.84 4.20 -1.45
C ALA A 20 2.84 5.32 -1.79
N PHE A 21 3.31 6.47 -2.25
CA PHE A 21 2.43 7.57 -2.69
C PHE A 21 1.71 7.25 -4.00
N GLU A 22 2.33 6.49 -4.90
CA GLU A 22 1.67 6.00 -6.10
C GLU A 22 0.55 5.01 -5.77
N VAL A 23 0.77 4.08 -4.83
CA VAL A 23 -0.29 3.19 -4.34
C VAL A 23 -1.43 4.01 -3.72
N ASN A 24 -1.12 4.98 -2.87
CA ASN A 24 -2.13 5.87 -2.28
C ASN A 24 -2.99 6.54 -3.37
N SER A 25 -2.35 7.15 -4.35
CA SER A 25 -3.05 7.83 -5.46
C SER A 25 -3.89 6.86 -6.30
N THR A 26 -3.37 5.67 -6.60
CA THR A 26 -4.09 4.64 -7.35
C THR A 26 -5.32 4.16 -6.59
N LEU A 27 -5.18 3.85 -5.30
CA LEU A 27 -6.29 3.39 -4.46
C LEU A 27 -7.37 4.48 -4.31
N ASP A 28 -6.98 5.74 -4.23
CA ASP A 28 -7.94 6.86 -4.21
C ASP A 28 -8.72 6.95 -5.52
N ARG A 29 -8.09 6.69 -6.66
CA ARG A 29 -8.80 6.59 -7.94
C ARG A 29 -9.77 5.41 -7.95
N VAL A 30 -9.34 4.24 -7.50
CA VAL A 30 -10.22 3.05 -7.36
C VAL A 30 -11.42 3.38 -6.49
N LYS A 31 -11.21 3.99 -5.32
CA LYS A 31 -12.28 4.43 -4.41
C LYS A 31 -13.28 5.35 -5.11
N THR A 32 -12.79 6.31 -5.87
CA THR A 32 -13.66 7.24 -6.59
C THR A 32 -14.59 6.51 -7.56
N VAL A 33 -14.08 5.57 -8.35
CA VAL A 33 -14.88 4.75 -9.26
C VAL A 33 -15.83 3.84 -8.49
N MET A 34 -15.37 3.20 -7.41
CA MET A 34 -16.24 2.37 -6.56
C MET A 34 -17.43 3.15 -6.02
N THR A 35 -17.19 4.39 -5.57
CA THR A 35 -18.23 5.22 -4.94
C THR A 35 -19.21 5.79 -5.97
N THR A 36 -18.72 6.26 -7.12
CA THR A 36 -19.52 7.02 -8.09
C THR A 36 -20.15 6.14 -9.18
N THR A 37 -19.34 5.31 -9.81
CA THR A 37 -19.77 4.53 -11.00
C THR A 37 -20.33 3.16 -10.59
N LEU A 38 -19.67 2.46 -9.67
CA LEU A 38 -20.06 1.12 -9.25
C LEU A 38 -21.06 1.11 -8.10
N VAL A 39 -21.20 2.22 -7.39
CA VAL A 39 -22.13 2.42 -6.26
C VAL A 39 -21.83 1.51 -5.06
N TYR A 40 -20.55 1.49 -4.65
CA TYR A 40 -20.07 0.82 -3.44
C TYR A 40 -19.46 1.85 -2.46
N PRO A 41 -20.27 2.75 -1.86
CA PRO A 41 -19.73 3.83 -1.03
C PRO A 41 -19.07 3.36 0.26
N ILE A 42 -19.59 2.31 0.91
CA ILE A 42 -19.03 1.78 2.16
C ILE A 42 -17.71 1.08 1.87
N PHE A 43 -17.69 0.18 0.91
CA PHE A 43 -16.48 -0.55 0.51
C PHE A 43 -15.43 0.41 -0.05
N GLY A 44 -15.85 1.39 -0.87
CA GLY A 44 -14.96 2.43 -1.38
C GLY A 44 -14.31 3.25 -0.26
N ASN A 45 -15.02 3.55 0.81
CA ASN A 45 -14.44 4.23 1.96
C ASN A 45 -13.36 3.39 2.66
N LEU A 46 -13.54 2.06 2.76
CA LEU A 46 -12.51 1.18 3.32
C LEU A 46 -11.24 1.19 2.45
N VAL A 47 -11.39 1.17 1.12
CA VAL A 47 -10.25 1.30 0.20
C VAL A 47 -9.55 2.65 0.36
N HIS A 48 -10.29 3.73 0.53
CA HIS A 48 -9.74 5.06 0.80
C HIS A 48 -8.93 5.11 2.09
N MET A 49 -9.43 4.50 3.16
CA MET A 49 -8.71 4.44 4.43
C MET A 49 -7.44 3.58 4.33
N LEU A 50 -7.46 2.51 3.53
CA LEU A 50 -6.25 1.76 3.22
C LEU A 50 -5.24 2.62 2.42
N ALA A 51 -5.73 3.43 1.47
CA ALA A 51 -4.87 4.36 0.73
C ALA A 51 -4.09 5.29 1.67
N HIS A 52 -4.73 5.84 2.68
CA HIS A 52 -4.07 6.68 3.70
C HIS A 52 -2.99 5.95 4.49
N LYS A 53 -3.13 4.64 4.71
CA LYS A 53 -2.09 3.84 5.37
C LYS A 53 -0.78 3.83 4.58
N TYR A 54 -0.85 3.91 3.26
CA TYR A 54 0.35 3.95 2.42
C TYR A 54 1.12 5.26 2.54
N SER A 55 0.45 6.40 2.60
CA SER A 55 1.13 7.68 2.84
C SER A 55 1.67 7.79 4.26
N LEU A 56 0.85 7.46 5.26
CA LEU A 56 1.19 7.65 6.68
C LEU A 56 2.13 6.58 7.23
N ASP A 57 1.87 5.31 6.94
CA ASP A 57 2.64 4.21 7.55
C ASP A 57 3.81 3.75 6.69
N MET A 58 3.63 3.68 5.36
CA MET A 58 4.68 3.24 4.44
C MET A 58 5.56 4.40 3.98
N GLY A 59 4.97 5.42 3.37
CA GLY A 59 5.71 6.56 2.85
C GLY A 59 6.48 7.32 3.94
N ASP A 60 5.80 7.75 4.97
CA ASP A 60 6.43 8.47 6.08
C ASP A 60 7.35 7.55 6.90
N GLY A 61 6.93 6.31 7.17
CA GLY A 61 7.77 5.37 7.94
C GLY A 61 9.09 5.03 7.26
N ILE A 62 9.10 4.86 5.94
CA ILE A 62 10.34 4.63 5.17
C ILE A 62 11.12 5.94 5.02
N GLY A 63 10.41 7.06 4.85
CA GLY A 63 11.02 8.40 4.84
C GLY A 63 11.81 8.68 6.13
N ASP A 64 11.28 8.32 7.29
CA ASP A 64 11.96 8.44 8.58
C ASP A 64 13.26 7.65 8.62
N LEU A 65 13.29 6.44 8.03
CA LEU A 65 14.54 5.66 7.92
C LEU A 65 15.60 6.38 7.08
N LEU A 66 15.21 7.08 6.01
CA LEU A 66 16.14 7.89 5.21
C LEU A 66 16.65 9.10 6.02
N GLU A 67 15.77 9.81 6.69
CA GLU A 67 16.09 10.99 7.47
C GLU A 67 17.02 10.69 8.65
N ASP A 68 16.88 9.52 9.28
CA ASP A 68 17.76 9.05 10.34
C ASP A 68 19.24 8.98 9.90
N TYR A 69 19.48 8.86 8.59
CA TYR A 69 20.82 8.84 7.99
C TYR A 69 21.16 10.10 7.21
N ASN A 70 20.43 11.19 7.43
CA ASN A 70 20.59 12.48 6.73
C ASN A 70 20.40 12.40 5.21
N GLU A 71 19.62 11.44 4.74
CA GLU A 71 19.22 11.33 3.34
C GLU A 71 17.89 12.04 3.12
N PRO A 72 17.85 13.12 2.31
CA PRO A 72 16.57 13.80 2.04
C PRO A 72 15.65 12.91 1.22
N VAL A 73 14.37 12.92 1.55
CA VAL A 73 13.37 12.13 0.83
C VAL A 73 13.07 12.76 -0.52
N ASP A 74 13.14 11.96 -1.58
CA ASP A 74 12.71 12.34 -2.92
C ASP A 74 11.38 11.67 -3.25
N TYR A 75 10.30 12.46 -3.27
CA TYR A 75 8.96 11.94 -3.56
C TYR A 75 8.71 11.68 -5.06
N GLY A 76 9.54 12.22 -5.95
CA GLY A 76 9.39 12.06 -7.39
C GLY A 76 8.06 12.62 -7.93
N ASN A 77 7.71 12.20 -9.14
CA ASN A 77 6.45 12.56 -9.78
C ASN A 77 5.44 11.43 -9.64
N ILE A 78 4.25 11.74 -9.15
CA ILE A 78 3.14 10.78 -9.08
C ILE A 78 2.31 10.91 -10.36
N PRO A 79 2.13 9.81 -11.14
CA PRO A 79 1.33 9.85 -12.36
C PRO A 79 -0.13 10.19 -12.08
N ASN A 80 -0.79 10.83 -13.04
CA ASN A 80 -2.24 10.98 -13.02
C ASN A 80 -2.91 9.60 -13.19
N HIS A 81 -3.85 9.29 -12.32
CA HIS A 81 -4.65 8.08 -12.38
C HIS A 81 -6.06 8.42 -12.86
N THR A 82 -6.37 7.99 -14.08
CA THR A 82 -7.67 8.23 -14.74
C THR A 82 -8.33 6.93 -15.19
N GLU A 83 -7.82 5.81 -14.73
CA GLU A 83 -8.31 4.48 -15.09
C GLU A 83 -9.77 4.31 -14.65
N ASP A 84 -10.53 3.59 -15.47
CA ASP A 84 -11.88 3.16 -15.15
C ASP A 84 -11.92 1.66 -14.84
N TYR A 85 -12.87 1.27 -14.02
CA TYR A 85 -13.11 -0.11 -13.63
C TYR A 85 -14.58 -0.45 -13.94
N ASN A 86 -14.81 -1.53 -14.68
CA ASN A 86 -16.14 -1.90 -15.14
C ASN A 86 -16.95 -2.66 -14.10
N THR A 87 -16.26 -3.39 -13.21
CA THR A 87 -16.88 -4.23 -12.20
C THR A 87 -16.19 -4.02 -10.87
N ILE A 88 -16.87 -4.42 -9.78
CA ILE A 88 -16.27 -4.43 -8.44
C ILE A 88 -15.07 -5.40 -8.38
N GLN A 89 -15.11 -6.50 -9.12
CA GLN A 89 -14.01 -7.45 -9.23
C GLN A 89 -12.78 -6.78 -9.82
N ASP A 90 -12.92 -6.03 -10.91
CA ASP A 90 -11.81 -5.30 -11.56
C ASP A 90 -11.20 -4.27 -10.59
N ALA A 91 -12.03 -3.54 -9.86
CA ALA A 91 -11.60 -2.55 -8.90
C ALA A 91 -10.80 -3.19 -7.75
N ILE A 92 -11.32 -4.25 -7.16
CA ILE A 92 -10.66 -4.95 -6.04
C ILE A 92 -9.42 -5.72 -6.52
N ASP A 93 -9.43 -6.27 -7.73
CA ASP A 93 -8.23 -6.87 -8.33
C ASP A 93 -7.09 -5.86 -8.46
N LYS A 94 -7.40 -4.61 -8.82
CA LYS A 94 -6.40 -3.55 -8.87
C LYS A 94 -5.81 -3.27 -7.47
N VAL A 95 -6.65 -3.15 -6.45
CA VAL A 95 -6.20 -2.96 -5.06
C VAL A 95 -5.31 -4.13 -4.62
N TYR A 96 -5.78 -5.34 -4.84
CA TYR A 96 -5.05 -6.57 -4.51
C TYR A 96 -3.67 -6.61 -5.17
N ASN A 97 -3.59 -6.36 -6.47
CA ASN A 97 -2.33 -6.39 -7.21
C ASN A 97 -1.36 -5.30 -6.76
N MET A 98 -1.84 -4.09 -6.47
CA MET A 98 -1.00 -3.00 -5.97
C MET A 98 -0.38 -3.34 -4.61
N VAL A 99 -1.18 -3.88 -3.69
CA VAL A 99 -0.71 -4.25 -2.35
C VAL A 99 0.30 -5.39 -2.41
N LEU A 100 0.05 -6.43 -3.21
CA LEU A 100 1.00 -7.54 -3.36
C LEU A 100 2.31 -7.11 -4.04
N THR A 101 2.23 -6.24 -5.05
CA THR A 101 3.42 -5.69 -5.69
C THR A 101 4.27 -4.92 -4.69
N TYR A 102 3.66 -4.07 -3.87
CA TYR A 102 4.37 -3.32 -2.84
C TYR A 102 5.01 -4.23 -1.79
N GLN A 103 4.34 -5.33 -1.41
CA GLN A 103 4.94 -6.34 -0.53
C GLN A 103 6.22 -6.94 -1.12
N ASN A 104 6.21 -7.24 -2.41
CA ASN A 104 7.40 -7.76 -3.10
C ASN A 104 8.53 -6.72 -3.14
N GLU A 105 8.22 -5.45 -3.37
CA GLU A 105 9.19 -4.35 -3.34
C GLU A 105 9.80 -4.17 -1.94
N LEU A 106 9.00 -4.27 -0.88
CA LEU A 106 9.50 -4.27 0.51
C LEU A 106 10.45 -5.44 0.75
N ASN A 107 10.12 -6.63 0.28
CA ASN A 107 10.98 -7.81 0.42
C ASN A 107 12.31 -7.62 -0.29
N GLU A 108 12.30 -7.08 -1.51
CA GLU A 108 13.52 -6.82 -2.28
C GLU A 108 14.40 -5.74 -1.62
N ALA A 109 13.80 -4.64 -1.15
CA ALA A 109 14.55 -3.61 -0.44
C ALA A 109 15.18 -4.13 0.85
N THR A 110 14.45 -4.99 1.58
CA THR A 110 14.94 -5.64 2.80
C THR A 110 16.13 -6.54 2.50
N LYS A 111 16.06 -7.30 1.40
CA LYS A 111 17.18 -8.12 0.93
C LYS A 111 18.40 -7.28 0.56
N ILE A 112 18.20 -6.17 -0.15
CA ILE A 112 19.29 -5.24 -0.53
C ILE A 112 19.97 -4.69 0.74
N ALA A 113 19.20 -4.26 1.74
CA ALA A 113 19.77 -3.76 2.99
C ALA A 113 20.59 -4.83 3.71
N LEU A 114 20.10 -6.07 3.77
CA LEU A 114 20.82 -7.18 4.38
C LEU A 114 22.12 -7.52 3.61
N ASP A 115 22.05 -7.63 2.29
CA ASP A 115 23.19 -7.97 1.44
C ASP A 115 24.31 -6.91 1.52
N ASN A 116 23.94 -5.65 1.77
CA ASN A 116 24.88 -4.54 1.97
C ASN A 116 25.28 -4.32 3.45
N MET A 117 24.82 -5.17 4.35
CA MET A 117 25.08 -5.06 5.79
C MET A 117 24.58 -3.75 6.43
N ASP A 118 23.58 -3.13 5.85
CA ASP A 118 22.86 -1.99 6.41
C ASP A 118 21.85 -2.47 7.48
N ILE A 119 22.37 -3.00 8.57
CA ILE A 119 21.58 -3.80 9.54
C ILE A 119 20.47 -3.00 10.21
N HIS A 120 20.69 -1.71 10.52
CA HIS A 120 19.64 -0.89 11.11
C HIS A 120 18.47 -0.64 10.15
N ILE A 121 18.77 -0.43 8.87
CA ILE A 121 17.73 -0.32 7.83
C ILE A 121 17.01 -1.65 7.66
N TYR A 122 17.74 -2.75 7.61
CA TYR A 122 17.16 -4.10 7.56
C TYR A 122 16.16 -4.34 8.70
N GLN A 123 16.53 -4.01 9.93
CA GLN A 123 15.66 -4.15 11.09
C GLN A 123 14.41 -3.25 11.00
N GLY A 124 14.58 -2.00 10.59
CA GLY A 124 13.47 -1.07 10.39
C GLY A 124 12.49 -1.55 9.31
N LEU A 125 13.02 -2.12 8.22
CA LEU A 125 12.18 -2.68 7.15
C LEU A 125 11.43 -3.95 7.59
N LEU A 126 11.99 -4.77 8.47
CA LEU A 126 11.27 -5.92 9.04
C LEU A 126 10.02 -5.49 9.80
N ASP A 127 10.09 -4.42 10.59
CA ASP A 127 8.94 -3.87 11.32
C ASP A 127 7.87 -3.36 10.34
N ILE A 128 8.29 -2.70 9.28
CA ILE A 128 7.38 -2.21 8.22
C ILE A 128 6.73 -3.37 7.47
N ILE A 129 7.47 -4.42 7.16
CA ILE A 129 6.94 -5.65 6.53
C ILE A 129 5.88 -6.31 7.42
N GLU A 130 6.11 -6.39 8.73
CA GLU A 130 5.13 -6.96 9.67
C GLU A 130 3.79 -6.19 9.60
N LYS A 131 3.86 -4.86 9.60
CA LYS A 131 2.69 -4.01 9.44
C LYS A 131 2.02 -4.23 8.07
N HIS A 132 2.79 -4.24 6.98
CA HIS A 132 2.27 -4.41 5.63
C HIS A 132 1.66 -5.80 5.39
N ASN A 133 2.13 -6.83 6.09
CA ASN A 133 1.50 -8.16 6.05
C ASN A 133 0.02 -8.13 6.45
N MET A 134 -0.37 -7.22 7.32
CA MET A 134 -1.78 -7.04 7.68
C MET A 134 -2.60 -6.46 6.52
N TYR A 135 -1.99 -5.56 5.72
CA TYR A 135 -2.63 -5.04 4.52
C TYR A 135 -2.81 -6.13 3.46
N VAL A 136 -1.81 -6.99 3.30
CA VAL A 136 -1.90 -8.17 2.42
C VAL A 136 -3.05 -9.08 2.84
N LYS A 137 -3.18 -9.39 4.12
CA LYS A 137 -4.30 -10.19 4.64
C LYS A 137 -5.65 -9.54 4.36
N GLN A 138 -5.74 -8.23 4.53
CA GLN A 138 -6.97 -7.48 4.26
C GLN A 138 -7.40 -7.59 2.80
N VAL A 139 -6.48 -7.37 1.86
CA VAL A 139 -6.83 -7.39 0.42
C VAL A 139 -7.08 -8.81 -0.10
N ILE A 140 -6.42 -9.82 0.45
CA ILE A 140 -6.75 -11.23 0.17
C ILE A 140 -8.20 -11.52 0.54
N LEU A 141 -8.63 -11.08 1.73
CA LEU A 141 -10.00 -11.24 2.17
C LEU A 141 -10.98 -10.48 1.27
N TRP A 142 -10.68 -9.23 0.92
CA TRP A 142 -11.52 -8.44 0.02
C TRP A 142 -11.66 -9.09 -1.37
N LYS A 143 -10.57 -9.61 -1.90
CA LYS A 143 -10.61 -10.34 -3.17
C LYS A 143 -11.50 -11.57 -3.07
N ASP A 144 -11.33 -12.37 -2.03
CA ASP A 144 -12.13 -13.60 -1.83
C ASP A 144 -13.63 -13.31 -1.72
N ILE A 145 -14.04 -12.32 -0.91
CA ILE A 145 -15.45 -11.96 -0.79
C ILE A 145 -16.02 -11.35 -2.07
N THR A 146 -15.21 -10.60 -2.79
CA THR A 146 -15.62 -9.97 -4.04
C THR A 146 -15.81 -11.01 -5.15
N ASP A 147 -14.91 -11.97 -5.25
CA ASP A 147 -15.01 -13.07 -6.22
C ASP A 147 -16.23 -13.95 -5.94
N ARG A 148 -16.57 -14.15 -4.68
CA ARG A 148 -17.74 -14.99 -4.28
C ARG A 148 -19.07 -14.25 -4.35
N TYR A 149 -19.10 -12.97 -4.01
CA TYR A 149 -20.32 -12.21 -3.75
C TYR A 149 -20.43 -10.90 -4.54
N GLY A 150 -19.54 -10.64 -5.50
CA GLY A 150 -19.47 -9.37 -6.21
C GLY A 150 -20.71 -8.99 -7.01
N ASP A 151 -21.53 -9.97 -7.37
CA ASP A 151 -22.82 -9.78 -8.06
C ASP A 151 -24.01 -9.65 -7.09
N LYS A 152 -23.79 -9.72 -5.78
CA LYS A 152 -24.86 -9.65 -4.78
C LYS A 152 -25.08 -8.20 -4.32
N PRO A 153 -26.33 -7.75 -4.22
CA PRO A 153 -26.65 -6.35 -3.90
C PRO A 153 -26.21 -5.91 -2.50
N ASN A 154 -25.95 -6.86 -1.60
CA ASN A 154 -25.58 -6.56 -0.22
C ASN A 154 -24.07 -6.50 0.04
N LEU A 155 -23.22 -6.69 -0.98
CA LEU A 155 -21.77 -6.72 -0.78
C LEU A 155 -21.25 -5.43 -0.13
N ASP A 156 -21.75 -4.28 -0.55
CA ASP A 156 -21.30 -2.99 0.00
C ASP A 156 -21.52 -2.89 1.51
N VAL A 157 -22.72 -3.23 1.97
CA VAL A 157 -23.05 -3.22 3.40
C VAL A 157 -22.26 -4.29 4.16
N HIS A 158 -22.09 -5.47 3.57
CA HIS A 158 -21.36 -6.56 4.21
C HIS A 158 -19.85 -6.33 4.25
N SER A 159 -19.29 -5.48 3.38
CA SER A 159 -17.84 -5.20 3.36
C SER A 159 -17.31 -4.75 4.72
N ALA A 160 -18.10 -4.02 5.49
CA ALA A 160 -17.74 -3.56 6.84
C ALA A 160 -17.43 -4.71 7.82
N LYS A 161 -18.00 -5.91 7.59
CA LYS A 161 -17.76 -7.10 8.43
C LYS A 161 -16.41 -7.77 8.15
N TYR A 162 -15.79 -7.42 7.03
CA TYR A 162 -14.52 -7.98 6.59
C TYR A 162 -13.38 -6.97 6.71
N ASP A 163 -13.53 -6.00 7.58
CA ASP A 163 -12.52 -4.99 7.91
C ASP A 163 -11.68 -5.46 9.09
N ILE A 164 -10.60 -6.17 8.80
CA ILE A 164 -9.68 -6.70 9.83
C ILE A 164 -8.69 -5.65 10.34
N LEU A 165 -8.56 -4.52 9.65
CA LEU A 165 -7.65 -3.43 10.02
C LEU A 165 -8.33 -2.33 10.86
N GLY A 166 -9.66 -2.38 11.03
CA GLY A 166 -10.41 -1.33 11.68
C GLY A 166 -10.45 -0.02 10.85
N LEU A 167 -10.50 -0.13 9.53
CA LEU A 167 -10.45 1.03 8.62
C LEU A 167 -11.71 1.90 8.70
N GLY A 168 -12.84 1.30 9.08
CA GLY A 168 -14.13 1.98 9.17
C GLY A 168 -14.43 2.61 10.52
N GLU A 169 -13.53 2.55 11.48
CA GLU A 169 -13.68 3.08 12.85
C GLU A 169 -13.28 4.55 12.96
#